data_e4bc5e3a70e50a3828bca7d86ee6953b
#
_entry.id   e4bc5e3a70e50a3828bca7d86ee6953b
#
_cell.length_a   1.000
_cell.length_b   1.000
_cell.length_c   1.000
_cell.angle_alpha   90.00
_cell.angle_beta   90.00
_cell.angle_gamma   90.00
#
_symmetry.space_group_name_H-M   'P 1'
#
loop_
_entity.id
_entity.type
_entity.pdbx_description
1 polymer ?
#
loop_
_entity_poly.entity_id
_entity_poly.type
_entity_poly.pdbx_seq_one_letter_code
_entity_poly.pdbx_strand_id
1 'polypeptide(L)'
;MWNLVVTTQFKKDLKRYRSNSSKLIALKDVLNQLQNTGTVDLKHKPHHLAGEYSGCMECHIQNDFLLVWINQEEHTISLVRLGSHSELFK
;
A
#
# COMPACT_ATOMS: atom_id res chain seq x y z
N MET A 1 16.09 6.71 5.62
CA MET A 1 15.23 5.66 5.06
C MET A 1 13.96 5.55 5.88
N TRP A 2 12.82 5.34 5.24
CA TRP A 2 11.55 5.24 5.94
C TRP A 2 11.36 3.86 6.56
N ASN A 3 10.76 3.84 7.75
CA ASN A 3 10.45 2.60 8.43
C ASN A 3 9.04 2.14 8.06
N LEU A 4 8.90 0.94 7.51
CA LEU A 4 7.61 0.38 7.13
C LEU A 4 7.10 -0.54 8.25
N VAL A 5 5.88 -0.27 8.71
CA VAL A 5 5.22 -1.06 9.75
C VAL A 5 3.99 -1.70 9.14
N VAL A 6 3.83 -3.00 9.32
CA VAL A 6 2.65 -3.72 8.80
C VAL A 6 1.59 -3.81 9.87
N THR A 7 0.33 -3.51 9.48
CA THR A 7 -0.81 -3.70 10.37
C THR A 7 -1.31 -5.14 10.29
N THR A 8 -2.09 -5.55 11.28
CA THR A 8 -2.70 -6.89 11.28
C THR A 8 -3.58 -7.09 10.04
N GLN A 9 -4.35 -6.07 9.67
CA GLN A 9 -5.23 -6.17 8.51
C GLN A 9 -4.43 -6.30 7.21
N PHE A 10 -3.32 -5.56 7.09
CA PHE A 10 -2.45 -5.69 5.92
C PHE A 10 -1.90 -7.12 5.80
N LYS A 11 -1.48 -7.72 6.91
CA LYS A 11 -0.99 -9.10 6.91
C LYS A 11 -2.05 -10.08 6.42
N LYS A 12 -3.30 -9.88 6.85
CA LYS A 12 -4.42 -10.72 6.39
C LYS A 12 -4.66 -10.54 4.90
N ASP A 13 -4.65 -9.30 4.43
CA ASP A 13 -4.80 -9.01 3.01
C ASP A 13 -3.70 -9.68 2.19
N LEU A 14 -2.46 -9.58 2.66
CA LEU A 14 -1.30 -10.13 1.95
C LEU A 14 -1.39 -11.64 1.74
N LYS A 15 -1.98 -12.36 2.69
CA LYS A 15 -2.13 -13.82 2.59
C LYS A 15 -2.92 -14.24 1.35
N ARG A 16 -3.84 -13.41 0.86
CA ARG A 16 -4.62 -13.72 -0.35
C ARG A 16 -3.73 -13.82 -1.57
N TYR A 17 -2.57 -13.17 -1.55
CA TYR A 17 -1.69 -13.03 -2.72
C TYR A 17 -0.42 -13.87 -2.61
N ARG A 18 -0.27 -14.67 -1.56
CA ARG A 18 0.98 -15.40 -1.27
C ARG A 18 1.43 -16.34 -2.38
N SER A 19 0.51 -16.81 -3.23
CA SER A 19 0.85 -17.68 -4.36
C SER A 19 0.86 -16.93 -5.70
N ASN A 20 0.69 -15.62 -5.69
CA ASN A 20 0.71 -14.80 -6.89
C ASN A 20 2.03 -14.03 -6.98
N SER A 21 3.04 -14.67 -7.60
CA SER A 21 4.39 -14.10 -7.63
C SER A 21 4.45 -12.78 -8.39
N SER A 22 3.67 -12.61 -9.45
CA SER A 22 3.65 -11.36 -10.22
C SER A 22 3.21 -10.18 -9.35
N LYS A 23 2.14 -10.36 -8.58
CA LYS A 23 1.64 -9.30 -7.68
C LYS A 23 2.62 -9.03 -6.54
N LEU A 24 3.25 -10.08 -6.00
CA LEU A 24 4.22 -9.90 -4.91
C LEU A 24 5.46 -9.15 -5.39
N ILE A 25 5.93 -9.40 -6.60
CA ILE A 25 7.07 -8.68 -7.17
C ILE A 25 6.71 -7.21 -7.36
N ALA A 26 5.52 -6.92 -7.90
CA ALA A 26 5.07 -5.55 -8.10
C ALA A 26 4.90 -4.82 -6.75
N LEU A 27 4.37 -5.50 -5.74
CA LEU A 27 4.24 -4.95 -4.40
C LEU A 27 5.62 -4.60 -3.83
N LYS A 28 6.58 -5.52 -3.96
CA LYS A 28 7.92 -5.29 -3.43
C LYS A 28 8.56 -4.04 -4.02
N ASP A 29 8.37 -3.82 -5.32
CA ASP A 29 8.90 -2.62 -5.98
C ASP A 29 8.31 -1.34 -5.36
N VAL A 30 7.00 -1.31 -5.15
CA VAL A 30 6.32 -0.17 -4.54
C VAL A 30 6.78 0.04 -3.10
N LEU A 31 6.92 -1.04 -2.32
CA LEU A 31 7.41 -0.94 -0.95
C LEU A 31 8.84 -0.40 -0.88
N ASN A 32 9.68 -0.80 -1.84
CA ASN A 32 11.04 -0.27 -1.92
C ASN A 32 11.02 1.24 -2.19
N GLN A 33 10.12 1.72 -3.04
CA GLN A 33 9.97 3.15 -3.29
C GLN A 33 9.56 3.89 -2.02
N LEU A 34 8.57 3.39 -1.31
CA LEU A 34 8.13 3.99 -0.05
C LEU A 34 9.27 4.04 0.97
N GLN A 35 10.01 2.95 1.10
CA GLN A 35 11.09 2.85 2.06
C GLN A 35 12.22 3.83 1.74
N ASN A 36 12.51 4.03 0.47
CA ASN A 36 13.63 4.88 0.05
C ASN A 36 13.27 6.36 -0.01
N THR A 37 12.04 6.70 -0.37
CA THR A 37 11.67 8.10 -0.65
C THR A 37 10.45 8.59 0.14
N GLY A 38 9.72 7.72 0.80
CA GLY A 38 8.49 8.08 1.52
C GLY A 38 7.28 8.26 0.60
N THR A 39 7.44 8.02 -0.70
CA THR A 39 6.37 8.15 -1.68
C THR A 39 6.56 7.10 -2.78
N VAL A 40 5.69 7.13 -3.79
CA VAL A 40 5.80 6.23 -4.95
C VAL A 40 5.81 7.03 -6.24
N ASP A 41 6.32 6.40 -7.30
CA ASP A 41 6.35 6.99 -8.63
C ASP A 41 4.94 7.40 -9.07
N LEU A 42 4.84 8.52 -9.80
CA LEU A 42 3.56 9.05 -10.27
C LEU A 42 2.80 8.08 -11.17
N LYS A 43 3.49 7.15 -11.82
CA LYS A 43 2.81 6.12 -12.62
C LYS A 43 1.86 5.24 -11.81
N HIS A 44 2.06 5.17 -10.49
CA HIS A 44 1.18 4.44 -9.58
C HIS A 44 0.02 5.29 -9.07
N LYS A 45 -0.11 6.52 -9.54
CA LYS A 45 -1.22 7.44 -9.22
C LYS A 45 -1.46 7.59 -7.72
N PRO A 46 -0.43 7.95 -6.94
CA PRO A 46 -0.62 8.14 -5.50
C PRO A 46 -1.59 9.30 -5.24
N HIS A 47 -2.51 9.10 -4.32
CA HIS A 47 -3.50 10.12 -3.97
C HIS A 47 -4.03 9.91 -2.56
N HIS A 48 -4.59 10.97 -1.99
CA HIS A 48 -5.22 10.93 -0.66
C HIS A 48 -6.61 10.33 -0.76
N LEU A 49 -6.98 9.58 0.26
CA LEU A 49 -8.33 9.02 0.37
C LEU A 49 -9.21 9.91 1.26
N ALA A 50 -10.52 9.79 1.06
CA ALA A 50 -11.52 10.47 1.85
C ALA A 50 -12.42 9.43 2.53
N GLY A 51 -13.35 9.90 3.37
CA GLY A 51 -14.30 9.02 4.04
C GLY A 51 -13.66 8.14 5.09
N GLU A 52 -13.99 6.85 5.05
CA GLU A 52 -13.51 5.87 6.03
C GLU A 52 -11.98 5.81 6.13
N TYR A 53 -11.29 6.01 5.01
CA TYR A 53 -9.84 5.98 4.97
C TYR A 53 -9.21 7.37 4.95
N SER A 54 -9.93 8.38 5.42
CA SER A 54 -9.40 9.74 5.50
C SER A 54 -8.07 9.77 6.26
N GLY A 55 -7.09 10.47 5.72
CA GLY A 55 -5.74 10.51 6.27
C GLY A 55 -4.79 9.49 5.65
N CYS A 56 -5.32 8.53 4.89
CA CYS A 56 -4.50 7.55 4.21
C CYS A 56 -4.19 7.96 2.78
N MET A 57 -3.10 7.41 2.26
CA MET A 57 -2.74 7.48 0.84
C MET A 57 -3.03 6.15 0.18
N GLU A 58 -3.31 6.18 -1.11
CA GLU A 58 -3.51 4.98 -1.92
C GLU A 58 -2.72 5.09 -3.20
N CYS A 59 -2.22 3.97 -3.70
CA CYS A 59 -1.67 3.93 -5.05
C CYS A 59 -2.10 2.65 -5.77
N HIS A 60 -1.96 2.68 -7.10
CA HIS A 60 -2.20 1.51 -7.96
C HIS A 60 -0.86 0.80 -8.15
N ILE A 61 -0.69 -0.37 -7.53
CA ILE A 61 0.50 -1.19 -7.74
C ILE A 61 0.48 -1.75 -9.17
N GLN A 62 -0.66 -2.32 -9.53
CA GLN A 62 -1.00 -2.80 -10.87
C GLN A 62 -2.48 -2.52 -11.11
N ASN A 63 -3.02 -3.04 -12.21
CA ASN A 63 -4.45 -2.95 -12.52
C ASN A 63 -5.26 -3.56 -11.38
N ASP A 64 -6.14 -2.78 -10.77
CA ASP A 64 -7.00 -3.19 -9.66
C ASP A 64 -6.26 -3.93 -8.53
N PHE A 65 -5.02 -3.53 -8.26
CA PHE A 65 -4.24 -4.01 -7.13
C PHE A 65 -3.67 -2.81 -6.41
N LEU A 66 -4.24 -2.49 -5.25
CA LEU A 66 -4.05 -1.23 -4.55
C LEU A 66 -3.33 -1.42 -3.23
N LEU A 67 -2.54 -0.40 -2.88
CA LEU A 67 -1.91 -0.31 -1.57
C LEU A 67 -2.43 0.94 -0.87
N VAL A 68 -2.85 0.78 0.39
CA VAL A 68 -3.27 1.89 1.25
C VAL A 68 -2.28 1.99 2.40
N TRP A 69 -1.76 3.19 2.64
CA TRP A 69 -0.82 3.42 3.73
C TRP A 69 -1.08 4.77 4.37
N ILE A 70 -0.50 4.98 5.55
CA ILE A 70 -0.55 6.26 6.23
C ILE A 70 0.87 6.65 6.65
N ASN A 71 1.23 7.90 6.34
CA ASN A 71 2.50 8.46 6.78
C ASN A 71 2.33 8.91 8.23
N GLN A 72 3.20 8.41 9.09
CA GLN A 72 3.23 8.80 10.48
C GLN A 72 4.47 9.65 10.75
N GLU A 73 4.60 10.15 11.96
CA GLU A 73 5.77 10.93 12.33
C GLU A 73 7.03 10.06 12.33
N GLU A 74 8.20 10.72 12.34
CA GLU A 74 9.52 10.09 12.48
C GLU A 74 9.83 9.09 11.37
N HIS A 75 9.53 9.47 10.12
CA HIS A 75 9.85 8.63 8.95
C HIS A 75 9.26 7.22 9.05
N THR A 76 8.04 7.13 9.56
CA THR A 76 7.34 5.85 9.69
C THR A 76 6.12 5.83 8.79
N ILE A 77 5.93 4.73 8.06
CA ILE A 77 4.78 4.48 7.21
C ILE A 77 4.11 3.19 7.67
N SER A 78 2.82 3.27 8.00
CA SER A 78 2.04 2.08 8.33
C SER A 78 1.30 1.59 7.10
N LEU A 79 1.46 0.31 6.78
CA LEU A 79 0.77 -0.33 5.66
C LEU A 79 -0.59 -0.79 6.16
N VAL A 80 -1.65 -0.23 5.59
CA VAL A 80 -3.01 -0.35 6.13
C VAL A 80 -3.83 -1.42 5.42
N ARG A 81 -3.88 -1.40 4.10
CA ARG A 81 -4.66 -2.35 3.31
C ARG A 81 -3.95 -2.71 2.02
N LEU A 82 -4.33 -3.86 1.47
CA LEU A 82 -3.81 -4.36 0.20
C LEU A 82 -4.92 -5.16 -0.48
N GLY A 83 -5.21 -4.88 -1.74
CA GLY A 83 -6.21 -5.64 -2.48
C GLY A 83 -6.83 -4.88 -3.62
N SER A 84 -7.91 -5.46 -4.17
CA SER A 84 -8.67 -4.84 -5.25
C SER A 84 -9.64 -3.80 -4.70
N HIS A 85 -10.22 -2.99 -5.60
CA HIS A 85 -11.26 -2.03 -5.20
C HIS A 85 -12.41 -2.72 -4.46
N SER A 86 -12.89 -3.83 -4.98
CA SER A 86 -14.03 -4.52 -4.36
C SER A 86 -13.68 -5.14 -3.01
N GLU A 87 -12.41 -5.48 -2.78
CA GLU A 87 -11.96 -6.00 -1.50
C GLU A 87 -11.84 -4.90 -0.45
N LEU A 88 -11.41 -3.72 -0.86
CA LEU A 88 -11.12 -2.61 0.06
C LEU A 88 -12.31 -1.67 0.27
N PHE A 89 -13.12 -1.45 -0.75
CA PHE A 89 -14.18 -0.44 -0.76
C PHE A 89 -15.53 -1.07 -1.10
N LYS A 90 -16.00 -1.91 -0.23
CA LYS A 90 -17.32 -2.56 -0.41
C LYS A 90 -18.46 -1.59 -0.22
#